data_de6f12541d90fe98d9a0bd388039f54e
#
_entry.id   de6f12541d90fe98d9a0bd388039f54e
#
_cell.length_a   1.000
_cell.length_b   1.000
_cell.length_c   1.000
_cell.angle_alpha   90.00
_cell.angle_beta   90.00
_cell.angle_gamma   90.00
#
_symmetry.space_group_name_H-M   'P 1'
#
loop_
_entity.id
_entity.type
_entity.pdbx_description
1 polymer ?
#
loop_
_entity_poly.entity_id
_entity_poly.type
_entity_poly.pdbx_seq_one_letter_code
_entity_poly.pdbx_strand_id
1 'polypeptide(L)'
;MRRALVVAALVIGAGTARAEPSDRTLVLTGLAMAPPTYMIGVTLHEGSHALAAMMVGATVDSLHVFPPGRDPSTGTFRFGWTYVHGLRTPADRIAFYIAPKVTDAVLLGGFAGLVFTGAWPGNRYGQLALTVFATGLWVDFSKDLVLFSKTNDVVKVFDQWCMTGWRQLPARLVYAGAVVGLGLIVARGYERTFDRPADAAQLMAPLLVGRF
;
A
#
# COMPACT_ATOMS: atom_id res chain seq x y z
N MET A 1 -9.28 21.55 -18.72
CA MET A 1 -8.10 21.01 -18.05
C MET A 1 -7.43 22.01 -17.08
N ARG A 2 -8.17 22.69 -16.19
CA ARG A 2 -7.61 23.70 -15.25
C ARG A 2 -8.01 23.53 -13.78
N ARG A 3 -8.60 22.38 -13.38
CA ARG A 3 -9.10 22.15 -12.00
C ARG A 3 -8.31 21.14 -11.15
N ALA A 4 -7.28 20.48 -11.70
CA ALA A 4 -6.50 19.46 -10.97
C ALA A 4 -5.27 20.00 -10.21
N LEU A 5 -4.92 21.28 -10.34
CA LEU A 5 -3.69 21.86 -9.77
C LEU A 5 -3.87 22.52 -8.39
N VAL A 6 -5.08 22.57 -7.85
CA VAL A 6 -5.36 23.32 -6.60
C VAL A 6 -5.11 22.48 -5.34
N VAL A 7 -5.11 21.16 -5.42
CA VAL A 7 -4.97 20.29 -4.22
C VAL A 7 -3.52 20.14 -3.75
N ALA A 8 -2.54 20.27 -4.66
CA ALA A 8 -1.12 20.12 -4.31
C ALA A 8 -0.51 21.38 -3.62
N ALA A 9 -1.12 22.56 -3.79
CA ALA A 9 -0.56 23.82 -3.29
C ALA A 9 -0.88 24.10 -1.81
N LEU A 10 -1.75 23.35 -1.17
CA LEU A 10 -2.22 23.62 0.21
C LEU A 10 -1.27 23.09 1.31
N VAL A 11 -0.23 22.36 0.95
CA VAL A 11 0.69 21.70 1.92
C VAL A 11 2.00 22.49 2.13
N ILE A 12 2.33 23.48 1.28
CA ILE A 12 3.68 24.08 1.27
C ILE A 12 3.77 25.47 1.91
N GLY A 13 2.68 26.05 2.34
CA GLY A 13 2.69 27.44 2.75
C GLY A 13 2.22 27.73 4.17
N ALA A 14 3.08 27.65 5.19
CA ALA A 14 3.00 28.52 6.39
C ALA A 14 4.20 28.32 7.32
N GLY A 15 5.29 28.98 7.04
CA GLY A 15 6.33 29.28 8.02
C GLY A 15 5.90 30.41 8.95
N THR A 16 4.91 30.18 9.81
CA THR A 16 4.66 30.98 11.01
C THR A 16 4.91 30.08 12.20
N ALA A 17 5.55 30.59 13.25
CA ALA A 17 5.77 29.88 14.52
C ALA A 17 4.42 29.42 15.10
N ARG A 18 3.87 28.34 14.57
CA ARG A 18 2.69 27.67 15.12
C ARG A 18 3.18 26.75 16.23
N ALA A 19 2.50 26.83 17.39
CA ALA A 19 2.68 25.84 18.44
C ALA A 19 2.61 24.43 17.83
N GLU A 20 3.52 23.54 18.24
CA GLU A 20 3.51 22.15 17.77
C GLU A 20 2.15 21.52 18.02
N PRO A 21 1.63 20.74 17.04
CA PRO A 21 0.33 20.10 17.19
C PRO A 21 0.37 19.10 18.35
N SER A 22 -0.69 19.07 19.15
CA SER A 22 -0.86 18.05 20.18
C SER A 22 -1.01 16.67 19.57
N ASP A 23 -0.66 15.61 20.30
CA ASP A 23 -0.82 14.23 19.85
C ASP A 23 -2.28 13.93 19.49
N ARG A 24 -3.26 14.47 20.27
CA ARG A 24 -4.68 14.34 19.95
C ARG A 24 -5.01 14.93 18.58
N THR A 25 -4.46 16.11 18.28
CA THR A 25 -4.65 16.75 16.96
C THR A 25 -4.06 15.89 15.85
N LEU A 26 -2.86 15.34 16.06
CA LEU A 26 -2.22 14.44 15.09
C LEU A 26 -3.04 13.18 14.85
N VAL A 27 -3.56 12.54 15.90
CA VAL A 27 -4.41 11.33 15.75
C VAL A 27 -5.66 11.65 14.93
N LEU A 28 -6.38 12.73 15.25
CA LEU A 28 -7.58 13.13 14.50
C LEU A 28 -7.24 13.48 13.04
N THR A 29 -6.11 14.16 12.81
CA THR A 29 -5.62 14.47 11.46
C THR A 29 -5.26 13.19 10.71
N GLY A 30 -4.59 12.23 11.35
CA GLY A 30 -4.26 10.93 10.75
C GLY A 30 -5.50 10.13 10.35
N LEU A 31 -6.53 10.12 11.20
CA LEU A 31 -7.82 9.51 10.87
C LEU A 31 -8.48 10.19 9.67
N ALA A 32 -8.43 11.53 9.59
CA ALA A 32 -8.96 12.27 8.45
C ALA A 32 -8.15 12.05 7.16
N MET A 33 -6.85 11.75 7.27
CA MET A 33 -5.98 11.42 6.13
C MET A 33 -6.21 9.99 5.62
N ALA A 34 -6.75 9.08 6.42
CA ALA A 34 -6.88 7.67 6.05
C ALA A 34 -7.74 7.44 4.78
N PRO A 35 -8.93 8.04 4.59
CA PRO A 35 -9.71 7.86 3.37
C PRO A 35 -8.99 8.32 2.09
N PRO A 36 -8.43 9.53 1.99
CA PRO A 36 -7.70 9.94 0.78
C PRO A 36 -6.44 9.09 0.54
N THR A 37 -5.72 8.71 1.60
CA THR A 37 -4.56 7.81 1.49
C THR A 37 -4.96 6.44 0.94
N TYR A 38 -6.08 5.91 1.41
CA TYR A 38 -6.63 4.67 0.89
C TYR A 38 -6.96 4.76 -0.61
N MET A 39 -7.58 5.86 -1.06
CA MET A 39 -7.87 6.08 -2.49
C MET A 39 -6.59 6.13 -3.32
N ILE A 40 -5.54 6.81 -2.83
CA ILE A 40 -4.22 6.82 -3.47
C ILE A 40 -3.66 5.41 -3.53
N GLY A 41 -3.74 4.63 -2.44
CA GLY A 41 -3.29 3.24 -2.39
C GLY A 41 -3.96 2.36 -3.45
N VAL A 42 -5.30 2.41 -3.56
CA VAL A 42 -6.04 1.68 -4.60
C VAL A 42 -5.63 2.13 -6.01
N THR A 43 -5.45 3.43 -6.22
CA THR A 43 -5.00 3.96 -7.52
C THR A 43 -3.61 3.45 -7.89
N LEU A 44 -2.69 3.41 -6.94
CA LEU A 44 -1.34 2.87 -7.14
C LEU A 44 -1.39 1.35 -7.42
N HIS A 45 -2.21 0.61 -6.68
CA HIS A 45 -2.39 -0.83 -6.86
C HIS A 45 -2.91 -1.16 -8.27
N GLU A 46 -4.06 -0.63 -8.62
CA GLU A 46 -4.69 -0.90 -9.92
C GLU A 46 -3.90 -0.28 -11.08
N GLY A 47 -3.31 0.91 -10.87
CA GLY A 47 -2.44 1.56 -11.82
C GLY A 47 -1.16 0.76 -12.10
N SER A 48 -0.63 0.06 -11.10
CA SER A 48 0.54 -0.83 -11.25
C SER A 48 0.21 -2.03 -12.13
N HIS A 49 -0.97 -2.63 -11.97
CA HIS A 49 -1.47 -3.67 -12.87
C HIS A 49 -1.58 -3.15 -14.31
N ALA A 50 -2.20 -1.99 -14.49
CA ALA A 50 -2.36 -1.38 -15.82
C ALA A 50 -1.01 -1.09 -16.48
N LEU A 51 -0.07 -0.50 -15.73
CA LEU A 51 1.28 -0.21 -16.24
C LEU A 51 2.02 -1.49 -16.64
N ALA A 52 2.01 -2.51 -15.78
CA ALA A 52 2.66 -3.78 -16.07
C ALA A 52 2.06 -4.47 -17.31
N ALA A 53 0.74 -4.43 -17.47
CA ALA A 53 0.08 -4.94 -18.67
C ALA A 53 0.58 -4.24 -19.94
N MET A 54 0.62 -2.91 -19.93
CA MET A 54 1.14 -2.13 -21.06
C MET A 54 2.63 -2.44 -21.35
N MET A 55 3.45 -2.61 -20.32
CA MET A 55 4.88 -2.94 -20.48
C MET A 55 5.12 -4.30 -21.16
N VAL A 56 4.22 -5.26 -20.98
CA VAL A 56 4.30 -6.58 -21.64
C VAL A 56 3.52 -6.65 -22.96
N GLY A 57 3.00 -5.50 -23.44
CA GLY A 57 2.28 -5.41 -24.72
C GLY A 57 0.83 -5.92 -24.65
N ALA A 58 0.27 -6.04 -23.46
CA ALA A 58 -1.15 -6.31 -23.26
C ALA A 58 -1.97 -4.99 -23.31
N THR A 59 -3.26 -5.12 -23.54
CA THR A 59 -4.20 -3.98 -23.61
C THR A 59 -4.97 -3.89 -22.29
N VAL A 60 -5.10 -2.68 -21.77
CA VAL A 60 -5.95 -2.36 -20.63
C VAL A 60 -7.36 -2.04 -21.14
N ASP A 61 -8.33 -2.88 -20.81
CA ASP A 61 -9.72 -2.72 -21.22
C ASP A 61 -10.46 -1.72 -20.33
N SER A 62 -10.22 -1.81 -19.03
CA SER A 62 -10.76 -0.86 -18.06
C SER A 62 -9.92 -0.81 -16.80
N LEU A 63 -9.90 0.37 -16.19
CA LEU A 63 -9.28 0.65 -14.90
C LEU A 63 -10.33 1.35 -14.02
N HIS A 64 -10.70 0.72 -12.92
CA HIS A 64 -11.64 1.28 -11.94
C HIS A 64 -10.96 1.39 -10.57
N VAL A 65 -10.90 2.60 -10.04
CA VAL A 65 -10.23 2.90 -8.76
C VAL A 65 -11.18 3.50 -7.72
N PHE A 66 -12.32 4.05 -8.16
CA PHE A 66 -13.32 4.66 -7.29
C PHE A 66 -14.65 4.90 -8.04
N PRO A 67 -15.81 4.81 -7.36
CA PRO A 67 -16.01 4.37 -5.97
C PRO A 67 -15.86 2.84 -5.82
N PRO A 68 -15.59 2.31 -4.61
CA PRO A 68 -15.66 0.89 -4.35
C PRO A 68 -17.03 0.33 -4.75
N GLY A 69 -17.04 -0.86 -5.31
CA GLY A 69 -18.30 -1.41 -5.82
C GLY A 69 -18.24 -2.90 -6.13
N ARG A 70 -19.29 -3.40 -6.75
CA ARG A 70 -19.31 -4.78 -7.24
C ARG A 70 -18.65 -4.85 -8.61
N ASP A 71 -17.64 -5.69 -8.72
CA ASP A 71 -16.99 -6.05 -9.96
C ASP A 71 -18.05 -6.63 -10.95
N PRO A 72 -18.25 -6.01 -12.11
CA PRO A 72 -19.31 -6.44 -13.05
C PRO A 72 -19.15 -7.88 -13.54
N SER A 73 -17.91 -8.41 -13.59
CA SER A 73 -17.65 -9.75 -14.11
C SER A 73 -17.85 -10.86 -13.07
N THR A 74 -17.61 -10.56 -11.78
CA THR A 74 -17.67 -11.57 -10.70
C THR A 74 -18.78 -11.34 -9.69
N GLY A 75 -19.40 -10.14 -9.68
CA GLY A 75 -20.37 -9.70 -8.67
C GLY A 75 -19.75 -9.49 -7.27
N THR A 76 -18.45 -9.73 -7.12
CA THR A 76 -17.74 -9.59 -5.85
C THR A 76 -17.50 -8.12 -5.53
N PHE A 77 -17.67 -7.73 -4.27
CA PHE A 77 -17.32 -6.38 -3.83
C PHE A 77 -15.79 -6.20 -3.87
N ARG A 78 -15.34 -5.14 -4.54
CA ARG A 78 -13.94 -4.78 -4.68
C ARG A 78 -13.74 -3.29 -4.47
N PHE A 79 -12.57 -2.93 -4.08
CA PHE A 79 -12.16 -1.54 -3.92
C PHE A 79 -11.69 -0.92 -5.24
N GLY A 80 -11.11 -1.71 -6.11
CA GLY A 80 -10.73 -1.39 -7.47
C GLY A 80 -10.61 -2.66 -8.29
N TRP A 81 -10.49 -2.52 -9.61
CA TRP A 81 -10.17 -3.62 -10.53
C TRP A 81 -9.57 -3.10 -11.82
N THR A 82 -8.72 -3.92 -12.41
CA THR A 82 -8.10 -3.69 -13.72
C THR A 82 -8.39 -4.86 -14.62
N TYR A 83 -9.08 -4.64 -15.73
CA TYR A 83 -9.29 -5.64 -16.76
C TYR A 83 -8.30 -5.46 -17.89
N VAL A 84 -7.71 -6.57 -18.32
CA VAL A 84 -6.72 -6.60 -19.39
C VAL A 84 -6.94 -7.81 -20.27
N HIS A 85 -6.56 -7.70 -21.54
CA HIS A 85 -6.42 -8.83 -22.43
C HIS A 85 -5.05 -8.83 -23.10
N GLY A 86 -4.63 -9.98 -23.60
CA GLY A 86 -3.35 -10.12 -24.31
C GLY A 86 -2.16 -10.52 -23.45
N LEU A 87 -2.36 -10.90 -22.18
CA LEU A 87 -1.31 -11.56 -21.37
C LEU A 87 -1.05 -12.97 -21.92
N ARG A 88 -0.03 -13.12 -22.77
CA ARG A 88 0.19 -14.32 -23.59
C ARG A 88 0.96 -15.41 -22.86
N THR A 89 1.96 -15.03 -22.06
CA THR A 89 2.88 -15.95 -21.40
C THR A 89 2.66 -16.01 -19.89
N PRO A 90 3.12 -17.06 -19.18
CA PRO A 90 3.17 -17.07 -17.73
C PRO A 90 3.97 -15.88 -17.17
N ALA A 91 5.05 -15.46 -17.84
CA ALA A 91 5.86 -14.32 -17.42
C ALA A 91 5.08 -13.01 -17.47
N ASP A 92 4.25 -12.77 -18.51
CA ASP A 92 3.39 -11.59 -18.61
C ASP A 92 2.39 -11.56 -17.44
N ARG A 93 1.79 -12.71 -17.12
CA ARG A 93 0.84 -12.85 -16.01
C ARG A 93 1.52 -12.62 -14.66
N ILE A 94 2.74 -13.14 -14.46
CA ILE A 94 3.52 -12.89 -13.24
C ILE A 94 3.83 -11.42 -13.13
N ALA A 95 4.33 -10.77 -14.18
CA ALA A 95 4.61 -9.34 -14.19
C ALA A 95 3.37 -8.52 -13.82
N PHE A 96 2.22 -8.86 -14.39
CA PHE A 96 0.95 -8.21 -14.09
C PHE A 96 0.54 -8.38 -12.62
N TYR A 97 0.53 -9.61 -12.08
CA TYR A 97 0.07 -9.87 -10.72
C TYR A 97 1.02 -9.36 -9.64
N ILE A 98 2.34 -9.37 -9.87
CA ILE A 98 3.30 -8.93 -8.87
C ILE A 98 3.49 -7.41 -8.83
N ALA A 99 3.10 -6.69 -9.87
CA ALA A 99 3.37 -5.26 -10.04
C ALA A 99 2.94 -4.40 -8.84
N PRO A 100 1.74 -4.56 -8.25
CA PRO A 100 1.36 -3.78 -7.06
C PRO A 100 2.29 -4.03 -5.88
N LYS A 101 2.73 -5.27 -5.66
CA LYS A 101 3.64 -5.62 -4.56
C LYS A 101 5.04 -5.05 -4.74
N VAL A 102 5.50 -4.98 -5.98
CA VAL A 102 6.76 -4.29 -6.32
C VAL A 102 6.63 -2.80 -6.07
N THR A 103 5.52 -2.18 -6.48
CA THR A 103 5.24 -0.76 -6.22
C THR A 103 5.21 -0.46 -4.72
N ASP A 104 4.48 -1.25 -3.93
CA ASP A 104 4.43 -1.12 -2.47
C ASP A 104 5.83 -1.24 -1.85
N ALA A 105 6.59 -2.27 -2.25
CA ALA A 105 7.94 -2.50 -1.74
C ALA A 105 8.90 -1.36 -2.07
N VAL A 106 8.84 -0.80 -3.28
CA VAL A 106 9.66 0.35 -3.69
C VAL A 106 9.32 1.59 -2.89
N LEU A 107 8.02 1.90 -2.72
CA LEU A 107 7.57 3.07 -1.97
C LEU A 107 7.88 2.93 -0.48
N LEU A 108 7.69 1.72 0.11
CA LEU A 108 8.08 1.43 1.49
C LEU A 108 9.60 1.47 1.68
N GLY A 109 10.37 1.05 0.66
CA GLY A 109 11.83 1.22 0.64
C GLY A 109 12.24 2.69 0.65
N GLY A 110 11.56 3.53 -0.14
CA GLY A 110 11.74 4.99 -0.12
C GLY A 110 11.41 5.58 1.25
N PHE A 111 10.29 5.17 1.85
CA PHE A 111 9.93 5.57 3.21
C PHE A 111 10.98 5.14 4.23
N ALA A 112 11.50 3.91 4.14
CA ALA A 112 12.61 3.44 4.98
C ALA A 112 13.84 4.33 4.83
N GLY A 113 14.20 4.70 3.61
CA GLY A 113 15.27 5.64 3.33
C GLY A 113 15.08 6.97 4.08
N LEU A 114 13.88 7.56 4.04
CA LEU A 114 13.55 8.78 4.78
C LEU A 114 13.64 8.58 6.30
N VAL A 115 13.13 7.46 6.81
CA VAL A 115 13.18 7.14 8.25
C VAL A 115 14.61 7.00 8.77
N PHE A 116 15.52 6.38 8.02
CA PHE A 116 16.89 6.09 8.48
C PHE A 116 17.91 7.13 8.08
N THR A 117 17.55 8.11 7.24
CA THR A 117 18.44 9.21 6.86
C THR A 117 18.04 10.53 7.55
N GLY A 118 18.81 11.57 7.34
CA GLY A 118 18.48 12.93 7.83
C GLY A 118 17.39 13.64 7.02
N ALA A 119 16.76 12.97 6.01
CA ALA A 119 15.75 13.57 5.14
C ALA A 119 14.32 13.48 5.67
N TRP A 120 14.14 13.13 6.95
CA TRP A 120 12.84 13.11 7.62
C TRP A 120 12.25 14.51 7.72
N PRO A 121 10.93 14.73 7.45
CA PRO A 121 10.36 16.07 7.52
C PRO A 121 10.51 16.71 8.89
N GLY A 122 10.83 18.01 8.92
CA GLY A 122 10.98 18.76 10.16
C GLY A 122 9.66 19.11 10.85
N ASN A 123 8.49 18.95 10.18
CA ASN A 123 7.18 19.23 10.75
C ASN A 123 6.38 17.95 10.99
N ARG A 124 5.65 17.90 12.11
CA ARG A 124 4.91 16.70 12.54
C ARG A 124 3.77 16.31 11.60
N TYR A 125 3.15 17.25 10.87
CA TYR A 125 2.12 16.93 9.89
C TYR A 125 2.69 16.24 8.65
N GLY A 126 3.85 16.66 8.17
CA GLY A 126 4.57 15.98 7.07
C GLY A 126 5.01 14.57 7.47
N GLN A 127 5.53 14.41 8.69
CA GLN A 127 5.87 13.12 9.28
C GLN A 127 4.65 12.21 9.35
N LEU A 128 3.51 12.73 9.86
CA LEU A 128 2.26 11.99 9.95
C LEU A 128 1.75 11.57 8.57
N ALA A 129 1.74 12.48 7.59
CA ALA A 129 1.28 12.18 6.23
C ALA A 129 2.08 11.04 5.60
N LEU A 130 3.41 11.07 5.72
CA LEU A 130 4.28 10.00 5.23
C LEU A 130 4.03 8.67 5.95
N THR A 131 3.85 8.73 7.28
CA THR A 131 3.63 7.52 8.10
C THR A 131 2.27 6.90 7.81
N VAL A 132 1.20 7.70 7.68
CA VAL A 132 -0.14 7.23 7.30
C VAL A 132 -0.12 6.62 5.89
N PHE A 133 0.58 7.26 4.96
CA PHE A 133 0.72 6.73 3.61
C PHE A 133 1.49 5.39 3.61
N ALA A 134 2.62 5.31 4.31
CA ALA A 134 3.38 4.07 4.45
C ALA A 134 2.58 2.97 5.14
N THR A 135 1.71 3.33 6.11
CA THR A 135 0.78 2.37 6.73
C THR A 135 -0.19 1.80 5.71
N GLY A 136 -0.77 2.64 4.84
CA GLY A 136 -1.66 2.19 3.77
C GLY A 136 -0.97 1.21 2.82
N LEU A 137 0.25 1.52 2.37
CA LEU A 137 1.06 0.64 1.53
C LEU A 137 1.40 -0.68 2.23
N TRP A 138 1.77 -0.62 3.52
CA TRP A 138 2.08 -1.82 4.30
C TRP A 138 0.84 -2.71 4.50
N VAL A 139 -0.34 -2.13 4.73
CA VAL A 139 -1.61 -2.87 4.81
C VAL A 139 -1.91 -3.55 3.47
N ASP A 140 -1.76 -2.84 2.33
CA ASP A 140 -1.94 -3.45 1.00
C ASP A 140 -0.92 -4.56 0.74
N PHE A 141 0.35 -4.34 1.09
CA PHE A 141 1.39 -5.36 0.96
C PHE A 141 1.09 -6.58 1.83
N SER A 142 0.64 -6.40 3.08
CA SER A 142 0.45 -7.47 4.05
C SER A 142 -0.86 -8.26 3.89
N LYS A 143 -1.91 -7.66 3.31
CA LYS A 143 -3.23 -8.32 3.17
C LYS A 143 -3.14 -9.67 2.48
N ASP A 144 -2.24 -9.80 1.51
CA ASP A 144 -2.08 -10.99 0.70
C ASP A 144 -1.38 -12.14 1.45
N LEU A 145 -0.76 -11.87 2.60
CA LEU A 145 -0.26 -12.90 3.51
C LEU A 145 -1.40 -13.55 4.31
N VAL A 146 -2.42 -12.77 4.67
CA VAL A 146 -3.51 -13.18 5.56
C VAL A 146 -4.70 -13.72 4.76
N LEU A 147 -5.03 -13.07 3.64
CA LEU A 147 -6.17 -13.42 2.80
C LEU A 147 -5.75 -14.42 1.70
N PHE A 148 -5.78 -15.72 2.01
CA PHE A 148 -5.41 -16.78 1.06
C PHE A 148 -6.54 -17.13 0.07
N SER A 149 -7.17 -16.14 -0.51
CA SER A 149 -8.19 -16.35 -1.54
C SER A 149 -7.53 -16.64 -2.89
N LYS A 150 -8.20 -17.44 -3.75
CA LYS A 150 -7.76 -17.68 -5.14
C LYS A 150 -7.74 -16.42 -5.99
N THR A 151 -8.37 -15.34 -5.53
CA THR A 151 -8.40 -14.04 -6.19
C THR A 151 -7.21 -13.16 -5.82
N ASN A 152 -6.40 -13.56 -4.85
CA ASN A 152 -5.23 -12.85 -4.36
C ASN A 152 -4.10 -12.91 -5.40
N ASP A 153 -3.45 -11.77 -5.66
CA ASP A 153 -2.45 -11.67 -6.71
C ASP A 153 -1.18 -12.48 -6.42
N VAL A 154 -0.75 -12.56 -5.15
CA VAL A 154 0.39 -13.40 -4.75
C VAL A 154 0.08 -14.89 -4.98
N VAL A 155 -1.14 -15.33 -4.69
CA VAL A 155 -1.58 -16.71 -4.95
C VAL A 155 -1.57 -16.98 -6.46
N LYS A 156 -2.04 -16.04 -7.29
CA LYS A 156 -2.00 -16.17 -8.75
C LYS A 156 -0.57 -16.27 -9.27
N VAL A 157 0.40 -15.57 -8.67
CA VAL A 157 1.83 -15.74 -8.99
C VAL A 157 2.31 -17.15 -8.65
N PHE A 158 1.97 -17.69 -7.48
CA PHE A 158 2.31 -19.06 -7.11
C PHE A 158 1.70 -20.09 -8.06
N ASP A 159 0.48 -19.85 -8.55
CA ASP A 159 -0.17 -20.72 -9.54
C ASP A 159 0.61 -20.72 -10.88
N GLN A 160 1.13 -19.55 -11.32
CA GLN A 160 1.97 -19.50 -12.53
C GLN A 160 3.30 -20.27 -12.36
N TRP A 161 3.81 -20.39 -11.14
CA TRP A 161 5.00 -21.19 -10.81
C TRP A 161 4.68 -22.66 -10.49
N CYS A 162 3.44 -23.09 -10.66
CA CYS A 162 2.96 -24.44 -10.29
C CYS A 162 3.26 -24.79 -8.82
N MET A 163 3.30 -23.76 -7.93
CA MET A 163 3.53 -23.93 -6.51
C MET A 163 2.17 -24.10 -5.81
N THR A 164 1.84 -25.34 -5.47
CA THR A 164 0.59 -25.67 -4.77
C THR A 164 0.85 -26.29 -3.39
N GLY A 165 -0.08 -26.13 -2.46
CA GLY A 165 -0.01 -26.72 -1.13
C GLY A 165 1.28 -26.33 -0.39
N TRP A 166 1.97 -27.31 0.18
CA TRP A 166 3.18 -27.12 0.98
C TRP A 166 4.35 -26.48 0.24
N ARG A 167 4.39 -26.55 -1.08
CA ARG A 167 5.44 -25.91 -1.89
C ARG A 167 5.45 -24.40 -1.78
N GLN A 168 4.33 -23.79 -1.40
CA GLN A 168 4.23 -22.34 -1.17
C GLN A 168 4.87 -21.90 0.15
N LEU A 169 5.05 -22.82 1.13
CA LEU A 169 5.44 -22.45 2.50
C LEU A 169 6.75 -21.66 2.59
N PRO A 170 7.85 -22.02 1.92
CA PRO A 170 9.09 -21.25 1.98
C PRO A 170 8.91 -19.82 1.48
N ALA A 171 8.23 -19.63 0.33
CA ALA A 171 7.97 -18.31 -0.23
C ALA A 171 7.07 -17.46 0.70
N ARG A 172 6.06 -18.08 1.32
CA ARG A 172 5.18 -17.41 2.28
C ARG A 172 5.93 -17.00 3.55
N LEU A 173 6.88 -17.80 4.03
CA LEU A 173 7.71 -17.44 5.19
C LEU A 173 8.63 -16.26 4.88
N VAL A 174 9.25 -16.24 3.70
CA VAL A 174 10.05 -15.08 3.25
C VAL A 174 9.18 -13.84 3.13
N TYR A 175 7.99 -13.97 2.54
CA TYR A 175 7.03 -12.86 2.43
C TYR A 175 6.57 -12.36 3.80
N ALA A 176 6.28 -13.27 4.73
CA ALA A 176 5.93 -12.94 6.12
C ALA A 176 7.06 -12.17 6.81
N GLY A 177 8.31 -12.60 6.64
CA GLY A 177 9.48 -11.88 7.14
C GLY A 177 9.57 -10.46 6.58
N ALA A 178 9.31 -10.27 5.28
CA ALA A 178 9.26 -8.94 4.66
C ALA A 178 8.14 -8.08 5.24
N VAL A 179 6.93 -8.64 5.43
CA VAL A 179 5.79 -7.95 6.06
C VAL A 179 6.15 -7.47 7.47
N VAL A 180 6.76 -8.33 8.28
CA VAL A 180 7.19 -7.96 9.64
C VAL A 180 8.27 -6.88 9.59
N GLY A 181 9.30 -7.05 8.77
CA GLY A 181 10.38 -6.06 8.64
C GLY A 181 9.88 -4.68 8.21
N LEU A 182 9.02 -4.61 7.19
CA LEU A 182 8.41 -3.37 6.74
C LEU A 182 7.49 -2.77 7.80
N GLY A 183 6.74 -3.59 8.54
CA GLY A 183 5.91 -3.14 9.66
C GLY A 183 6.72 -2.47 10.78
N LEU A 184 7.91 -3.02 11.10
CA LEU A 184 8.83 -2.39 12.06
C LEU A 184 9.35 -1.02 11.57
N ILE A 185 9.56 -0.87 10.26
CA ILE A 185 9.95 0.42 9.67
C ILE A 185 8.80 1.43 9.76
N VAL A 186 7.55 1.01 9.51
CA VAL A 186 6.37 1.86 9.70
C VAL A 186 6.22 2.27 11.17
N ALA A 187 6.44 1.34 12.12
CA ALA A 187 6.45 1.63 13.55
C ALA A 187 7.47 2.73 13.90
N ARG A 188 8.67 2.67 13.33
CA ARG A 188 9.68 3.73 13.48
C ARG A 188 9.20 5.09 12.97
N GLY A 189 8.41 5.13 11.91
CA GLY A 189 7.77 6.37 11.44
C GLY A 189 6.85 6.97 12.50
N TYR A 190 6.05 6.13 13.17
CA TYR A 190 5.19 6.57 14.28
C TYR A 190 6.01 7.04 15.48
N GLU A 191 7.06 6.31 15.87
CA GLU A 191 7.95 6.74 16.95
C GLU A 191 8.48 8.16 16.71
N ARG A 192 8.95 8.45 15.49
CA ARG A 192 9.44 9.77 15.11
C ARG A 192 8.35 10.84 15.09
N THR A 193 7.14 10.47 14.63
CA THR A 193 6.01 11.41 14.53
C THR A 193 5.46 11.82 15.89
N PHE A 194 5.42 10.88 16.85
CA PHE A 194 4.83 11.11 18.17
C PHE A 194 5.87 11.31 19.28
N ASP A 195 7.17 11.21 18.93
CA ASP A 195 8.26 11.30 19.90
C ASP A 195 8.10 10.32 21.09
N ARG A 196 7.65 9.11 20.78
CA ARG A 196 7.39 8.02 21.74
C ARG A 196 7.78 6.68 21.15
N PRO A 197 8.30 5.74 21.97
CA PRO A 197 8.47 4.37 21.53
C PRO A 197 7.14 3.80 21.01
N ALA A 198 7.11 3.31 19.78
CA ALA A 198 5.94 2.59 19.29
C ALA A 198 5.99 1.16 19.83
N ASP A 199 4.90 0.70 20.43
CA ASP A 199 4.76 -0.72 20.71
C ASP A 199 4.44 -1.45 19.41
N ALA A 200 5.48 -2.00 18.78
CA ALA A 200 5.36 -2.73 17.51
C ALA A 200 4.36 -3.90 17.62
N ALA A 201 4.21 -4.48 18.83
CA ALA A 201 3.23 -5.53 19.07
C ALA A 201 1.80 -5.01 18.96
N GLN A 202 1.53 -3.78 19.42
CA GLN A 202 0.20 -3.16 19.29
C GLN A 202 -0.15 -2.84 17.84
N LEU A 203 0.82 -2.42 17.01
CA LEU A 203 0.60 -2.20 15.58
C LEU A 203 0.35 -3.49 14.80
N MET A 204 0.94 -4.59 15.26
CA MET A 204 0.77 -5.91 14.62
C MET A 204 -0.47 -6.67 15.13
N ALA A 205 -0.98 -6.33 16.30
CA ALA A 205 -2.12 -7.03 16.93
C ALA A 205 -3.35 -7.15 16.01
N PRO A 206 -3.79 -6.12 15.25
CA PRO A 206 -4.94 -6.25 14.36
C PRO A 206 -4.76 -7.28 13.25
N LEU A 207 -3.52 -7.51 12.81
CA LEU A 207 -3.21 -8.51 11.77
C LEU A 207 -3.18 -9.94 12.32
N LEU A 208 -2.84 -10.08 13.62
CA LEU A 208 -2.72 -11.39 14.28
C LEU A 208 -4.03 -11.84 14.92
N VAL A 209 -4.93 -10.92 15.27
CA VAL A 209 -6.18 -11.17 16.01
C VAL A 209 -7.42 -11.04 15.13
N GLY A 210 -7.26 -10.71 13.84
CA GLY A 210 -8.39 -10.67 12.91
C GLY A 210 -9.14 -12.00 12.90
N ARG A 211 -10.26 -12.05 13.61
CA ARG A 211 -11.28 -13.09 13.41
C ARG A 211 -12.01 -12.74 12.11
N PHE A 212 -11.81 -13.54 11.10
CA PHE A 212 -12.51 -13.51 9.82
C PHE A 212 -13.63 -14.53 9.81
#